data_f39b6d8f19a89970c56f5ed5070b9ace
#
_entry.id   f39b6d8f19a89970c56f5ed5070b9ace
#
_cell.length_a   1.000
_cell.length_b   1.000
_cell.length_c   1.000
_cell.angle_alpha   90.00
_cell.angle_beta   90.00
_cell.angle_gamma   90.00
#
_symmetry.space_group_name_H-M   'P 1'
#
loop_
_entity.id
_entity.type
_entity.pdbx_description
1 polymer ?
#
loop_
_entity_poly.entity_id
_entity_poly.type
_entity_poly.pdbx_seq_one_letter_code
_entity_poly.pdbx_strand_id
1 'polypeptide(L)'
;DYQRHFLSSVKRILRKEVSFNRVNLETREVVVNTFPMGIDYDKFRNAAQSHLEMAMDEKSDLKKQLELHKKGADDGQLILSIDRLDYTKGVVKRIEAFELFLTKYPQYLEKVRLVMLTVPSRSNVSDYQRLKKETDEIVGRVNGKFATINWTPIWSYYRAMAFDDLIDLYMTSDIAMITPVRDGMNLVAKEFIATRIKGDGVLILSEMAGASKELYESILVNPFDLNLMADALLQAIKMPAKEQQKRNMSCLLYTSPSPRD
;
A
#
# COMPACT_ATOMS: atom_id res chain seq x y z
N ASP A 1 5.96 6.45 -16.35
CA ASP A 1 5.39 7.77 -16.70
C ASP A 1 6.44 8.87 -16.77
N TYR A 2 7.38 8.99 -15.81
CA TYR A 2 8.39 10.06 -15.82
C TYR A 2 9.27 10.04 -17.07
N GLN A 3 9.74 8.86 -17.51
CA GLN A 3 10.48 8.73 -18.77
C GLN A 3 9.70 9.28 -19.96
N ARG A 4 8.43 8.90 -20.11
CA ARG A 4 7.55 9.36 -21.17
C ARG A 4 7.36 10.88 -21.14
N HIS A 5 7.11 11.43 -19.95
CA HIS A 5 6.97 12.89 -19.79
C HIS A 5 8.27 13.63 -20.08
N PHE A 6 9.41 13.10 -19.63
CA PHE A 6 10.72 13.67 -19.95
C PHE A 6 10.96 13.71 -21.46
N LEU A 7 10.80 12.58 -22.15
CA LEU A 7 10.99 12.51 -23.60
C LEU A 7 10.01 13.41 -24.36
N SER A 8 8.76 13.49 -23.90
CA SER A 8 7.77 14.42 -24.46
C SER A 8 8.17 15.89 -24.28
N SER A 9 8.71 16.24 -23.11
CA SER A 9 9.22 17.60 -22.84
C SER A 9 10.42 17.95 -23.71
N VAL A 10 11.37 17.01 -23.86
CA VAL A 10 12.53 17.18 -24.76
C VAL A 10 12.07 17.46 -26.18
N LYS A 11 11.12 16.67 -26.70
CA LYS A 11 10.57 16.85 -28.04
C LYS A 11 9.87 18.19 -28.20
N ARG A 12 9.01 18.57 -27.24
CA ARG A 12 8.14 19.75 -27.35
C ARG A 12 8.86 21.06 -27.04
N ILE A 13 9.69 21.07 -25.97
CA ILE A 13 10.32 22.31 -25.47
C ILE A 13 11.67 22.53 -26.15
N LEU A 14 12.50 21.50 -26.20
CA LEU A 14 13.85 21.59 -26.75
C LEU A 14 13.89 21.33 -28.25
N ARG A 15 12.76 20.92 -28.87
CA ARG A 15 12.63 20.60 -30.31
C ARG A 15 13.69 19.64 -30.81
N LYS A 16 14.18 18.73 -29.93
CA LYS A 16 15.14 17.69 -30.33
C LYS A 16 14.40 16.47 -30.84
N GLU A 17 15.06 15.76 -31.76
CA GLU A 17 14.54 14.49 -32.26
C GLU A 17 14.55 13.43 -31.16
N VAL A 18 13.40 12.76 -30.98
CA VAL A 18 13.21 11.67 -30.03
C VAL A 18 12.68 10.47 -30.78
N SER A 19 13.44 9.37 -30.76
CA SER A 19 13.06 8.08 -31.33
C SER A 19 13.03 7.03 -30.24
N PHE A 20 11.82 6.47 -29.93
CA PHE A 20 11.62 5.55 -28.78
C PHE A 20 12.12 6.18 -27.47
N ASN A 21 13.19 5.61 -26.89
CA ASN A 21 13.83 6.09 -25.65
C ASN A 21 15.15 6.84 -25.92
N ARG A 22 15.41 7.26 -27.14
CA ARG A 22 16.66 7.92 -27.57
C ARG A 22 16.42 9.36 -27.95
N VAL A 23 17.28 10.22 -27.50
CA VAL A 23 17.32 11.64 -27.84
C VAL A 23 18.57 11.89 -28.69
N ASN A 24 18.38 12.32 -29.92
CA ASN A 24 19.49 12.66 -30.81
C ASN A 24 19.92 14.10 -30.57
N LEU A 25 21.15 14.29 -30.19
CA LEU A 25 21.85 15.56 -30.10
C LEU A 25 22.90 15.64 -31.22
N GLU A 26 23.33 16.84 -31.58
CA GLU A 26 24.29 17.06 -32.67
C GLU A 26 25.61 16.29 -32.47
N THR A 27 26.03 16.09 -31.23
CA THR A 27 27.33 15.48 -30.89
C THR A 27 27.21 14.08 -30.26
N ARG A 28 26.00 13.67 -29.84
CA ARG A 28 25.81 12.38 -29.15
C ARG A 28 24.36 11.94 -29.15
N GLU A 29 24.15 10.65 -28.96
CA GLU A 29 22.86 10.07 -28.64
C GLU A 29 22.74 9.87 -27.12
N VAL A 30 21.59 10.20 -26.54
CA VAL A 30 21.27 10.01 -25.12
C VAL A 30 20.16 8.98 -25.00
N VAL A 31 20.40 7.90 -24.29
CA VAL A 31 19.39 6.87 -23.98
C VAL A 31 18.72 7.18 -22.64
N VAL A 32 17.41 7.24 -22.63
CA VAL A 32 16.60 7.52 -21.44
C VAL A 32 15.82 6.26 -21.05
N ASN A 33 16.22 5.62 -19.97
CA ASN A 33 15.59 4.40 -19.48
C ASN A 33 14.95 4.57 -18.09
N THR A 34 14.10 3.63 -17.75
CA THR A 34 13.53 3.48 -16.41
C THR A 34 14.31 2.41 -15.66
N PHE A 35 14.78 2.76 -14.47
CA PHE A 35 15.48 1.83 -13.57
C PHE A 35 14.64 1.69 -12.31
N PRO A 36 13.79 0.65 -12.21
CA PRO A 36 12.93 0.44 -11.06
C PRO A 36 13.75 0.09 -9.82
N MET A 37 13.46 0.75 -8.69
CA MET A 37 14.10 0.43 -7.42
C MET A 37 13.52 -0.85 -6.83
N GLY A 38 14.40 -1.71 -6.32
CA GLY A 38 14.08 -2.82 -5.47
C GLY A 38 14.06 -2.44 -3.98
N ILE A 39 13.83 -3.44 -3.14
CA ILE A 39 14.01 -3.40 -1.69
C ILE A 39 15.08 -4.39 -1.28
N ASP A 40 15.59 -4.26 -0.07
CA ASP A 40 16.37 -5.32 0.57
C ASP A 40 15.42 -6.45 0.98
N TYR A 41 15.17 -7.34 0.04
CA TYR A 41 14.21 -8.45 0.20
C TYR A 41 14.57 -9.34 1.39
N ASP A 42 15.85 -9.71 1.52
CA ASP A 42 16.31 -10.61 2.58
C ASP A 42 16.11 -9.99 3.97
N LYS A 43 16.31 -8.69 4.11
CA LYS A 43 16.06 -7.96 5.35
C LYS A 43 14.60 -8.10 5.80
N PHE A 44 13.63 -7.86 4.91
CA PHE A 44 12.20 -7.96 5.24
C PHE A 44 11.79 -9.41 5.49
N ARG A 45 12.24 -10.34 4.65
CA ARG A 45 11.93 -11.75 4.76
C ARG A 45 12.48 -12.36 6.07
N ASN A 46 13.75 -12.11 6.38
CA ASN A 46 14.39 -12.66 7.58
C ASN A 46 13.78 -12.06 8.86
N ALA A 47 13.47 -10.77 8.87
CA ALA A 47 12.76 -10.15 9.98
C ALA A 47 11.38 -10.79 10.17
N ALA A 48 10.62 -10.98 9.10
CA ALA A 48 9.31 -11.64 9.18
C ALA A 48 9.43 -13.10 9.66
N GLN A 49 10.45 -13.83 9.22
CA GLN A 49 10.71 -15.19 9.71
C GLN A 49 10.99 -15.22 11.22
N SER A 50 11.87 -14.33 11.70
CA SER A 50 12.18 -14.20 13.13
C SER A 50 10.92 -13.87 13.96
N HIS A 51 10.09 -12.93 13.48
CA HIS A 51 8.83 -12.56 14.15
C HIS A 51 7.77 -13.66 14.14
N LEU A 52 7.81 -14.56 13.17
CA LEU A 52 6.93 -15.75 13.14
C LEU A 52 7.30 -16.76 14.23
N GLU A 53 8.60 -16.90 14.53
CA GLU A 53 9.15 -17.84 15.49
C GLU A 53 9.12 -17.31 16.95
N MET A 54 8.90 -16.00 17.14
CA MET A 54 8.80 -15.39 18.47
C MET A 54 7.68 -15.98 19.33
N ALA A 55 7.98 -16.23 20.60
CA ALA A 55 6.99 -16.61 21.59
C ALA A 55 5.98 -15.48 21.86
N MET A 56 4.79 -15.81 22.35
CA MET A 56 3.69 -14.85 22.53
C MET A 56 4.00 -13.71 23.51
N ASP A 57 4.80 -14.00 24.55
CA ASP A 57 5.24 -13.03 25.57
C ASP A 57 6.28 -12.06 25.04
N GLU A 58 7.07 -12.46 24.06
CA GLU A 58 8.09 -11.64 23.38
C GLU A 58 7.53 -10.71 22.30
N LYS A 59 6.26 -10.93 21.89
CA LYS A 59 5.63 -10.10 20.85
C LYS A 59 5.38 -8.68 21.33
N SER A 60 5.48 -7.73 20.41
CA SER A 60 5.17 -6.33 20.68
C SER A 60 3.72 -6.14 21.16
N ASP A 61 3.49 -5.09 21.96
CA ASP A 61 2.13 -4.75 22.42
C ASP A 61 1.21 -4.44 21.22
N LEU A 62 1.77 -3.84 20.16
CA LEU A 62 1.04 -3.60 18.91
C LEU A 62 0.56 -4.91 18.30
N LYS A 63 1.43 -5.90 18.17
CA LYS A 63 1.08 -7.21 17.62
C LYS A 63 0.01 -7.93 18.45
N LYS A 64 0.14 -7.89 19.78
CA LYS A 64 -0.87 -8.44 20.70
C LYS A 64 -2.25 -7.79 20.48
N GLN A 65 -2.30 -6.47 20.34
CA GLN A 65 -3.56 -5.74 20.05
C GLN A 65 -4.16 -6.10 18.68
N LEU A 66 -3.33 -6.21 17.64
CA LEU A 66 -3.78 -6.59 16.30
C LEU A 66 -4.35 -8.02 16.28
N GLU A 67 -3.66 -8.96 16.93
CA GLU A 67 -4.11 -10.36 17.04
C GLU A 67 -5.39 -10.50 17.89
N LEU A 68 -5.53 -9.70 18.96
CA LEU A 68 -6.77 -9.66 19.75
C LEU A 68 -7.98 -9.24 18.91
N HIS A 69 -7.81 -8.26 18.03
CA HIS A 69 -8.89 -7.88 17.14
C HIS A 69 -9.31 -9.03 16.21
N LYS A 70 -8.34 -9.75 15.65
CA LYS A 70 -8.63 -10.88 14.74
C LYS A 70 -9.34 -12.04 15.48
N LYS A 71 -9.03 -12.25 16.75
CA LYS A 71 -9.67 -13.31 17.58
C LYS A 71 -11.07 -12.92 18.07
N GLY A 72 -11.32 -11.63 18.27
CA GLY A 72 -12.58 -11.12 18.82
C GLY A 72 -13.71 -11.01 17.79
N ALA A 73 -13.38 -11.06 16.50
CA ALA A 73 -14.35 -11.02 15.40
C ALA A 73 -14.31 -12.38 14.68
N ASP A 74 -15.46 -13.01 14.46
CA ASP A 74 -15.54 -14.18 13.58
C ASP A 74 -14.97 -13.82 12.20
N ASP A 75 -13.82 -14.36 11.84
CA ASP A 75 -13.06 -14.06 10.63
C ASP A 75 -12.64 -12.59 10.49
N GLY A 76 -12.26 -11.94 11.58
CA GLY A 76 -11.80 -10.54 11.59
C GLY A 76 -10.58 -10.32 10.69
N GLN A 77 -10.67 -9.36 9.74
CA GLN A 77 -9.58 -9.05 8.82
C GLN A 77 -9.07 -7.62 9.01
N LEU A 78 -7.76 -7.47 8.86
CA LEU A 78 -7.07 -6.19 8.93
C LEU A 78 -6.65 -5.72 7.53
N ILE A 79 -7.08 -4.52 7.19
CA ILE A 79 -6.72 -3.82 5.95
C ILE A 79 -5.66 -2.79 6.32
N LEU A 80 -4.47 -2.90 5.74
CA LEU A 80 -3.34 -2.04 6.03
C LEU A 80 -3.22 -0.91 5.01
N SER A 81 -2.97 0.29 5.52
CA SER A 81 -2.67 1.49 4.75
C SER A 81 -1.44 2.16 5.34
N ILE A 82 -0.32 2.15 4.63
CA ILE A 82 0.93 2.80 5.06
C ILE A 82 1.38 3.78 4.02
N ASP A 83 1.54 5.06 4.42
CA ASP A 83 2.09 6.10 3.57
C ASP A 83 2.69 7.24 4.41
N ARG A 84 3.56 8.03 3.81
CA ARG A 84 3.80 9.38 4.30
C ARG A 84 2.55 10.23 4.03
N LEU A 85 2.26 11.18 4.91
CA LEU A 85 1.18 12.14 4.64
C LEU A 85 1.57 13.01 3.44
N ASP A 86 1.01 12.70 2.30
CA ASP A 86 1.23 13.39 1.03
C ASP A 86 -0.02 13.24 0.16
N TYR A 87 -0.44 14.32 -0.50
CA TYR A 87 -1.63 14.31 -1.35
C TYR A 87 -1.53 13.34 -2.54
N THR A 88 -0.31 13.02 -2.97
CA THR A 88 -0.08 12.03 -4.03
C THR A 88 -0.37 10.60 -3.60
N LYS A 89 -0.48 10.35 -2.29
CA LYS A 89 -0.69 9.01 -1.72
C LYS A 89 -2.16 8.57 -1.67
N GLY A 90 -3.11 9.46 -1.96
CA GLY A 90 -4.52 9.12 -2.07
C GLY A 90 -5.18 8.69 -0.76
N VAL A 91 -4.66 9.15 0.38
CA VAL A 91 -5.13 8.74 1.72
C VAL A 91 -6.62 9.01 1.91
N VAL A 92 -7.08 10.22 1.55
CA VAL A 92 -8.51 10.61 1.66
C VAL A 92 -9.39 9.68 0.82
N LYS A 93 -9.03 9.45 -0.44
CA LYS A 93 -9.80 8.56 -1.34
C LYS A 93 -9.86 7.12 -0.85
N ARG A 94 -8.81 6.66 -0.20
CA ARG A 94 -8.76 5.32 0.41
C ARG A 94 -9.76 5.20 1.56
N ILE A 95 -9.86 6.23 2.41
CA ILE A 95 -10.85 6.28 3.50
C ILE A 95 -12.27 6.35 2.94
N GLU A 96 -12.50 7.17 1.92
CA GLU A 96 -13.80 7.27 1.23
C GLU A 96 -14.22 5.92 0.60
N ALA A 97 -13.29 5.22 -0.04
CA ALA A 97 -13.54 3.90 -0.60
C ALA A 97 -13.85 2.86 0.49
N PHE A 98 -13.18 2.92 1.63
CA PHE A 98 -13.48 2.05 2.77
C PHE A 98 -14.84 2.39 3.40
N GLU A 99 -15.20 3.67 3.52
CA GLU A 99 -16.55 4.08 3.95
C GLU A 99 -17.62 3.54 2.99
N LEU A 100 -17.39 3.68 1.69
CA LEU A 100 -18.30 3.16 0.67
C LEU A 100 -18.41 1.62 0.77
N PHE A 101 -17.31 0.92 1.00
CA PHE A 101 -17.30 -0.52 1.23
C PHE A 101 -18.19 -0.92 2.41
N LEU A 102 -18.04 -0.27 3.57
CA LEU A 102 -18.86 -0.55 4.75
C LEU A 102 -20.35 -0.26 4.51
N THR A 103 -20.64 0.76 3.70
CA THR A 103 -22.02 1.12 3.34
C THR A 103 -22.64 0.10 2.37
N LYS A 104 -21.88 -0.34 1.35
CA LYS A 104 -22.35 -1.33 0.35
C LYS A 104 -22.46 -2.75 0.93
N TYR A 105 -21.62 -3.09 1.89
CA TYR A 105 -21.45 -4.44 2.42
C TYR A 105 -21.54 -4.48 3.95
N PRO A 106 -22.71 -4.14 4.54
CA PRO A 106 -22.86 -4.01 5.99
C PRO A 106 -22.62 -5.30 6.78
N GLN A 107 -22.64 -6.47 6.11
CA GLN A 107 -22.30 -7.77 6.73
C GLN A 107 -20.80 -7.88 7.15
N TYR A 108 -19.95 -6.91 6.75
CA TYR A 108 -18.54 -6.81 7.16
C TYR A 108 -18.30 -5.83 8.30
N LEU A 109 -19.33 -5.15 8.78
CA LEU A 109 -19.24 -4.38 10.02
C LEU A 109 -18.77 -5.29 11.16
N GLU A 110 -17.92 -4.76 12.03
CA GLU A 110 -17.24 -5.47 13.11
C GLU A 110 -16.23 -6.55 12.68
N LYS A 111 -16.22 -6.97 11.41
CA LYS A 111 -15.33 -8.00 10.88
C LYS A 111 -14.07 -7.46 10.22
N VAL A 112 -14.08 -6.23 9.74
CA VAL A 112 -12.93 -5.62 9.07
C VAL A 112 -12.48 -4.36 9.79
N ARG A 113 -11.19 -4.06 9.74
CA ARG A 113 -10.65 -2.81 10.27
C ARG A 113 -9.57 -2.26 9.35
N LEU A 114 -9.66 -0.96 9.05
CA LEU A 114 -8.61 -0.24 8.35
C LEU A 114 -7.58 0.27 9.36
N VAL A 115 -6.36 -0.25 9.30
CA VAL A 115 -5.22 0.19 10.11
C VAL A 115 -4.38 1.14 9.24
N MET A 116 -4.39 2.41 9.61
CA MET A 116 -3.69 3.46 8.87
C MET A 116 -2.45 3.91 9.64
N LEU A 117 -1.29 3.71 9.05
CA LEU A 117 -0.05 4.32 9.48
C LEU A 117 0.30 5.46 8.53
N THR A 118 0.19 6.68 9.00
CA THR A 118 0.51 7.87 8.24
C THR A 118 1.72 8.56 8.87
N VAL A 119 2.85 8.49 8.18
CA VAL A 119 4.10 9.10 8.67
C VAL A 119 4.09 10.60 8.39
N PRO A 120 4.36 11.47 9.40
CA PRO A 120 4.46 12.91 9.21
C PRO A 120 5.45 13.28 8.11
N SER A 121 5.06 14.19 7.21
CA SER A 121 5.92 14.71 6.16
C SER A 121 5.63 16.19 5.97
N ARG A 122 6.68 16.99 5.84
CA ARG A 122 6.57 18.43 5.54
C ARG A 122 5.54 19.17 6.42
N SER A 123 5.50 18.86 7.72
CA SER A 123 4.47 19.32 8.67
C SER A 123 4.39 20.86 8.80
N ASN A 124 5.42 21.60 8.37
CA ASN A 124 5.45 23.08 8.38
C ASN A 124 4.84 23.71 7.11
N VAL A 125 4.36 22.91 6.14
CA VAL A 125 3.75 23.41 4.91
C VAL A 125 2.24 23.40 5.05
N SER A 126 1.59 24.53 4.77
CA SER A 126 0.14 24.74 4.97
C SER A 126 -0.74 23.69 4.28
N ASP A 127 -0.36 23.26 3.06
CA ASP A 127 -1.11 22.27 2.31
C ASP A 127 -1.10 20.89 3.00
N TYR A 128 0.02 20.53 3.63
CA TYR A 128 0.13 19.27 4.39
C TYR A 128 -0.63 19.34 5.72
N GLN A 129 -0.68 20.53 6.36
CA GLN A 129 -1.52 20.74 7.56
C GLN A 129 -3.01 20.61 7.19
N ARG A 130 -3.43 21.18 6.05
CA ARG A 130 -4.79 21.05 5.55
C ARG A 130 -5.13 19.59 5.25
N LEU A 131 -4.26 18.85 4.57
CA LEU A 131 -4.45 17.43 4.30
C LEU A 131 -4.56 16.60 5.58
N LYS A 132 -3.75 16.92 6.61
CA LYS A 132 -3.85 16.28 7.93
C LYS A 132 -5.21 16.51 8.55
N LYS A 133 -5.66 17.77 8.58
CA LYS A 133 -6.98 18.13 9.10
C LYS A 133 -8.10 17.42 8.37
N GLU A 134 -8.10 17.43 7.06
CA GLU A 134 -9.07 16.73 6.20
C GLU A 134 -9.09 15.23 6.49
N THR A 135 -7.91 14.61 6.62
CA THR A 135 -7.78 13.19 6.95
C THR A 135 -8.39 12.89 8.32
N ASP A 136 -8.12 13.71 9.35
CA ASP A 136 -8.66 13.52 10.69
C ASP A 136 -10.18 13.69 10.72
N GLU A 137 -10.71 14.68 10.01
CA GLU A 137 -12.15 14.94 9.90
C GLU A 137 -12.88 13.74 9.26
N ILE A 138 -12.33 13.18 8.18
CA ILE A 138 -12.93 12.01 7.50
C ILE A 138 -12.82 10.77 8.38
N VAL A 139 -11.69 10.50 9.02
CA VAL A 139 -11.54 9.40 9.98
C VAL A 139 -12.55 9.52 11.11
N GLY A 140 -12.68 10.73 11.71
CA GLY A 140 -13.66 11.01 12.77
C GLY A 140 -15.08 10.76 12.30
N ARG A 141 -15.43 11.21 11.09
CA ARG A 141 -16.77 11.01 10.50
C ARG A 141 -17.08 9.54 10.28
N VAL A 142 -16.17 8.78 9.68
CA VAL A 142 -16.36 7.35 9.41
C VAL A 142 -16.45 6.56 10.71
N ASN A 143 -15.59 6.84 11.67
CA ASN A 143 -15.63 6.20 12.99
C ASN A 143 -16.93 6.55 13.72
N GLY A 144 -17.36 7.82 13.72
CA GLY A 144 -18.63 8.23 14.34
C GLY A 144 -19.87 7.60 13.69
N LYS A 145 -19.79 7.29 12.38
CA LYS A 145 -20.90 6.68 11.64
C LYS A 145 -21.08 5.19 11.90
N PHE A 146 -19.98 4.45 12.04
CA PHE A 146 -20.00 2.98 12.03
C PHE A 146 -19.51 2.33 13.33
N ALA A 147 -18.81 3.05 14.21
CA ALA A 147 -18.28 2.46 15.44
C ALA A 147 -19.39 1.90 16.34
N THR A 148 -19.06 0.82 17.02
CA THR A 148 -19.85 0.24 18.12
C THR A 148 -19.05 0.34 19.42
N ILE A 149 -19.63 -0.11 20.54
CA ILE A 149 -18.95 -0.08 21.84
C ILE A 149 -17.62 -0.83 21.81
N ASN A 150 -17.55 -1.94 21.04
CA ASN A 150 -16.40 -2.84 21.02
C ASN A 150 -15.59 -2.74 19.75
N TRP A 151 -16.00 -1.95 18.78
CA TRP A 151 -15.33 -1.90 17.48
C TRP A 151 -15.26 -0.49 16.90
N THR A 152 -14.09 -0.15 16.37
CA THR A 152 -13.83 1.09 15.65
C THR A 152 -13.32 0.74 14.25
N PRO A 153 -13.97 1.21 13.16
CA PRO A 153 -13.61 0.83 11.80
C PRO A 153 -12.21 1.23 11.38
N ILE A 154 -11.71 2.39 11.84
CA ILE A 154 -10.41 2.92 11.42
C ILE A 154 -9.54 3.16 12.66
N TRP A 155 -8.38 2.49 12.71
CA TRP A 155 -7.27 2.85 13.58
C TRP A 155 -6.30 3.74 12.83
N SER A 156 -6.11 4.96 13.29
CA SER A 156 -5.24 5.93 12.64
C SER A 156 -4.03 6.26 13.52
N TYR A 157 -2.83 5.96 13.03
CA TYR A 157 -1.57 6.29 13.67
C TYR A 157 -0.85 7.36 12.85
N TYR A 158 -0.65 8.54 13.44
CA TYR A 158 0.11 9.64 12.83
C TYR A 158 1.49 9.74 13.47
N ARG A 159 2.39 8.84 13.11
CA ARG A 159 3.76 8.76 13.65
C ARG A 159 4.64 7.88 12.76
N ALA A 160 5.97 8.00 12.92
CA ALA A 160 6.88 6.95 12.49
C ALA A 160 6.77 5.74 13.43
N MET A 161 7.02 4.55 12.91
CA MET A 161 7.11 3.31 13.68
C MET A 161 8.52 2.74 13.58
N ALA A 162 8.93 1.98 14.61
CA ALA A 162 10.13 1.17 14.57
C ALA A 162 10.00 0.07 13.50
N PHE A 163 11.12 -0.44 13.02
CA PHE A 163 11.14 -1.45 11.96
C PHE A 163 10.40 -2.73 12.38
N ASP A 164 10.58 -3.18 13.62
CA ASP A 164 9.93 -4.39 14.14
C ASP A 164 8.41 -4.24 14.23
N ASP A 165 7.90 -3.08 14.69
CA ASP A 165 6.47 -2.78 14.68
C ASP A 165 5.89 -2.74 13.25
N LEU A 166 6.69 -2.26 12.30
CA LEU A 166 6.30 -2.24 10.89
C LEU A 166 6.20 -3.66 10.32
N ILE A 167 7.14 -4.55 10.66
CA ILE A 167 7.09 -5.97 10.30
C ILE A 167 5.83 -6.63 10.89
N ASP A 168 5.53 -6.36 12.16
CA ASP A 168 4.32 -6.88 12.80
C ASP A 168 3.04 -6.41 12.10
N LEU A 169 2.97 -5.15 11.69
CA LEU A 169 1.86 -4.62 10.90
C LEU A 169 1.71 -5.33 9.55
N TYR A 170 2.82 -5.51 8.81
CA TYR A 170 2.79 -6.23 7.55
C TYR A 170 2.32 -7.67 7.72
N MET A 171 2.88 -8.40 8.69
CA MET A 171 2.60 -9.82 8.89
C MET A 171 1.18 -10.09 9.38
N THR A 172 0.64 -9.21 10.24
CA THR A 172 -0.68 -9.42 10.85
C THR A 172 -1.82 -8.96 9.94
N SER A 173 -1.55 -8.07 9.00
CA SER A 173 -2.57 -7.56 8.08
C SER A 173 -2.89 -8.57 6.98
N ASP A 174 -4.16 -8.74 6.67
CA ASP A 174 -4.64 -9.67 5.65
C ASP A 174 -4.63 -9.04 4.27
N ILE A 175 -4.84 -7.73 4.20
CA ILE A 175 -4.91 -6.97 2.96
C ILE A 175 -4.04 -5.72 3.11
N ALA A 176 -3.20 -5.44 2.12
CA ALA A 176 -2.57 -4.13 1.99
C ALA A 176 -3.28 -3.33 0.90
N MET A 177 -3.81 -2.17 1.25
CA MET A 177 -4.47 -1.26 0.32
C MET A 177 -3.58 -0.05 0.06
N ILE A 178 -2.82 -0.10 -1.03
CA ILE A 178 -1.81 0.88 -1.41
C ILE A 178 -2.25 1.54 -2.72
N THR A 179 -2.96 2.66 -2.60
CA THR A 179 -3.65 3.29 -3.72
C THR A 179 -3.26 4.74 -3.92
N PRO A 180 -1.96 5.03 -4.19
CA PRO A 180 -1.54 6.38 -4.50
C PRO A 180 -2.20 6.88 -5.79
N VAL A 181 -2.49 8.20 -5.85
CA VAL A 181 -2.96 8.84 -7.08
C VAL A 181 -1.81 9.13 -8.04
N ARG A 182 -0.58 9.13 -7.52
CA ARG A 182 0.65 9.21 -8.31
C ARG A 182 1.85 8.77 -7.47
N ASP A 183 2.56 7.75 -7.93
CA ASP A 183 3.81 7.29 -7.29
C ASP A 183 4.77 6.76 -8.35
N GLY A 184 6.06 7.12 -8.23
CA GLY A 184 7.10 6.67 -9.16
C GLY A 184 7.40 5.18 -9.05
N MET A 185 7.29 4.61 -7.85
CA MET A 185 7.52 3.18 -7.56
C MET A 185 6.50 2.66 -6.56
N ASN A 186 6.58 3.03 -5.31
CA ASN A 186 5.95 2.53 -4.10
C ASN A 186 6.61 1.25 -3.54
N LEU A 187 7.63 1.45 -2.71
CA LEU A 187 8.38 0.34 -2.10
C LEU A 187 7.55 -0.41 -1.04
N VAL A 188 6.60 0.26 -0.37
CA VAL A 188 5.73 -0.34 0.66
C VAL A 188 4.97 -1.56 0.10
N ALA A 189 4.56 -1.52 -1.16
CA ALA A 189 3.94 -2.65 -1.83
C ALA A 189 4.88 -3.87 -1.92
N LYS A 190 6.16 -3.64 -2.23
CA LYS A 190 7.19 -4.69 -2.29
C LYS A 190 7.53 -5.20 -0.89
N GLU A 191 7.62 -4.32 0.11
CA GLU A 191 7.88 -4.67 1.51
C GLU A 191 6.78 -5.58 2.06
N PHE A 192 5.51 -5.24 1.81
CA PHE A 192 4.37 -6.08 2.19
C PHE A 192 4.49 -7.48 1.58
N ILE A 193 4.73 -7.60 0.29
CA ILE A 193 4.87 -8.90 -0.39
C ILE A 193 6.08 -9.70 0.16
N ALA A 194 7.21 -9.04 0.43
CA ALA A 194 8.41 -9.70 0.97
C ALA A 194 8.18 -10.33 2.35
N THR A 195 7.27 -9.77 3.15
CA THR A 195 6.93 -10.29 4.49
C THR A 195 5.92 -11.45 4.46
N ARG A 196 5.32 -11.77 3.31
CA ARG A 196 4.29 -12.82 3.16
C ARG A 196 4.91 -14.23 3.07
N ILE A 197 5.61 -14.67 4.14
CA ILE A 197 6.34 -15.95 4.17
C ILE A 197 5.42 -17.15 3.91
N LYS A 198 4.19 -17.09 4.43
CA LYS A 198 3.18 -18.14 4.23
C LYS A 198 2.48 -18.05 2.89
N GLY A 199 2.77 -17.01 2.10
CA GLY A 199 2.08 -16.73 0.84
C GLY A 199 0.65 -16.24 1.00
N ASP A 200 0.21 -15.96 2.23
CA ASP A 200 -1.10 -15.38 2.55
C ASP A 200 -1.11 -13.86 2.31
N GLY A 201 -2.29 -13.26 2.40
CA GLY A 201 -2.49 -11.81 2.25
C GLY A 201 -2.68 -11.36 0.80
N VAL A 202 -3.35 -10.23 0.65
CA VAL A 202 -3.73 -9.68 -0.66
C VAL A 202 -3.24 -8.25 -0.80
N LEU A 203 -2.63 -7.93 -1.93
CA LEU A 203 -2.23 -6.57 -2.27
C LEU A 203 -3.26 -5.96 -3.23
N ILE A 204 -3.89 -4.84 -2.81
CA ILE A 204 -4.64 -3.93 -3.67
C ILE A 204 -3.71 -2.76 -4.00
N LEU A 205 -3.41 -2.57 -5.27
CA LEU A 205 -2.41 -1.61 -5.72
C LEU A 205 -2.98 -0.67 -6.78
N SER A 206 -2.65 0.61 -6.65
CA SER A 206 -3.01 1.59 -7.69
C SER A 206 -2.25 1.33 -8.99
N GLU A 207 -2.97 1.38 -10.11
CA GLU A 207 -2.38 1.40 -11.46
C GLU A 207 -1.47 2.62 -11.71
N MET A 208 -1.61 3.69 -10.88
CA MET A 208 -0.79 4.90 -10.91
C MET A 208 0.53 4.77 -10.14
N ALA A 209 0.80 3.64 -9.49
CA ALA A 209 2.08 3.32 -8.88
C ALA A 209 3.01 2.64 -9.88
N GLY A 210 4.28 3.02 -9.90
CA GLY A 210 5.28 2.36 -10.75
C GLY A 210 5.41 0.86 -10.48
N ALA A 211 5.27 0.45 -9.20
CA ALA A 211 5.29 -0.95 -8.78
C ALA A 211 4.20 -1.81 -9.43
N SER A 212 3.09 -1.22 -9.93
CA SER A 212 2.04 -1.95 -10.64
C SER A 212 2.53 -2.65 -11.91
N LYS A 213 3.66 -2.19 -12.47
CA LYS A 213 4.28 -2.79 -13.66
C LYS A 213 5.10 -4.03 -13.36
N GLU A 214 5.42 -4.23 -12.08
CA GLU A 214 6.17 -5.38 -11.59
C GLU A 214 5.26 -6.33 -10.78
N LEU A 215 4.33 -5.77 -10.00
CA LEU A 215 3.39 -6.50 -9.15
C LEU A 215 2.01 -6.62 -9.82
N TYR A 216 1.98 -7.03 -11.08
CA TYR A 216 0.75 -7.08 -11.90
C TYR A 216 -0.26 -8.14 -11.44
N GLU A 217 0.16 -9.10 -10.62
CA GLU A 217 -0.74 -10.09 -10.00
C GLU A 217 -1.48 -9.55 -8.75
N SER A 218 -1.19 -8.32 -8.32
CA SER A 218 -2.00 -7.62 -7.33
C SER A 218 -3.39 -7.29 -7.89
N ILE A 219 -4.34 -6.95 -7.01
CA ILE A 219 -5.62 -6.38 -7.48
C ILE A 219 -5.35 -4.94 -7.88
N LEU A 220 -5.29 -4.67 -9.19
CA LEU A 220 -5.04 -3.33 -9.70
C LEU A 220 -6.32 -2.50 -9.72
N VAL A 221 -6.25 -1.28 -9.22
CA VAL A 221 -7.37 -0.35 -9.14
C VAL A 221 -7.02 1.03 -9.63
N ASN A 222 -8.01 1.72 -10.21
CA ASN A 222 -7.93 3.16 -10.42
C ASN A 222 -8.24 3.87 -9.09
N PRO A 223 -7.30 4.69 -8.53
CA PRO A 223 -7.50 5.33 -7.23
C PRO A 223 -8.54 6.45 -7.26
N PHE A 224 -9.07 6.81 -8.40
CA PHE A 224 -10.17 7.76 -8.56
C PHE A 224 -11.55 7.11 -8.63
N ASP A 225 -11.63 5.79 -8.81
CA ASP A 225 -12.87 5.03 -8.82
C ASP A 225 -13.12 4.38 -7.45
N LEU A 226 -13.89 5.07 -6.62
CA LEU A 226 -14.22 4.61 -5.26
C LEU A 226 -15.03 3.31 -5.26
N ASN A 227 -15.88 3.09 -6.28
CA ASN A 227 -16.66 1.86 -6.40
C ASN A 227 -15.75 0.67 -6.72
N LEU A 228 -14.86 0.82 -7.68
CA LEU A 228 -13.87 -0.20 -8.01
C LEU A 228 -13.00 -0.54 -6.81
N MET A 229 -12.57 0.46 -6.04
CA MET A 229 -11.77 0.27 -4.82
C MET A 229 -12.55 -0.47 -3.73
N ALA A 230 -13.84 -0.15 -3.53
CA ALA A 230 -14.71 -0.85 -2.59
C ALA A 230 -14.99 -2.30 -3.02
N ASP A 231 -15.20 -2.54 -4.30
CA ASP A 231 -15.41 -3.89 -4.84
C ASP A 231 -14.11 -4.73 -4.82
N ALA A 232 -12.94 -4.09 -4.99
CA ALA A 232 -11.63 -4.72 -4.81
C ALA A 232 -11.39 -5.17 -3.36
N LEU A 233 -11.86 -4.41 -2.35
CA LEU A 233 -11.84 -4.84 -0.96
C LEU A 233 -12.69 -6.11 -0.77
N LEU A 234 -13.90 -6.16 -1.33
CA LEU A 234 -14.74 -7.37 -1.28
C LEU A 234 -14.06 -8.56 -1.93
N GLN A 235 -13.43 -8.35 -3.10
CA GLN A 235 -12.68 -9.39 -3.80
C GLN A 235 -11.51 -9.90 -2.94
N ALA A 236 -10.75 -8.99 -2.33
CA ALA A 236 -9.61 -9.34 -1.48
C ALA A 236 -10.04 -10.14 -0.24
N ILE A 237 -11.11 -9.71 0.45
CA ILE A 237 -11.66 -10.38 1.64
C ILE A 237 -12.10 -11.81 1.32
N LYS A 238 -12.70 -12.02 0.14
CA LYS A 238 -13.22 -13.33 -0.29
C LYS A 238 -12.19 -14.20 -1.01
N MET A 239 -10.96 -13.72 -1.20
CA MET A 239 -9.96 -14.43 -2.00
C MET A 239 -9.54 -15.74 -1.33
N PRO A 240 -9.69 -16.91 -2.00
CA PRO A 240 -9.27 -18.19 -1.46
C PRO A 240 -7.75 -18.24 -1.22
N ALA A 241 -7.31 -18.95 -0.18
CA ALA A 241 -5.90 -19.05 0.20
C ALA A 241 -4.99 -19.53 -0.97
N LYS A 242 -5.47 -20.47 -1.80
CA LYS A 242 -4.70 -20.93 -2.97
C LYS A 242 -4.45 -19.82 -3.99
N GLU A 243 -5.41 -18.93 -4.18
CA GLU A 243 -5.28 -17.79 -5.11
C GLU A 243 -4.33 -16.75 -4.51
N GLN A 244 -4.42 -16.48 -3.19
CA GLN A 244 -3.49 -15.60 -2.48
C GLN A 244 -2.05 -16.09 -2.67
N GLN A 245 -1.81 -17.40 -2.43
CA GLN A 245 -0.48 -18.00 -2.58
C GLN A 245 0.05 -17.87 -4.00
N LYS A 246 -0.76 -18.17 -5.01
CA LYS A 246 -0.38 -18.05 -6.41
C LYS A 246 0.05 -16.63 -6.75
N ARG A 247 -0.75 -15.63 -6.36
CA ARG A 247 -0.48 -14.21 -6.62
C ARG A 247 0.78 -13.72 -5.90
N ASN A 248 0.94 -14.06 -4.62
CA ASN A 248 2.12 -13.70 -3.85
C ASN A 248 3.40 -14.31 -4.43
N MET A 249 3.39 -15.59 -4.81
CA MET A 249 4.54 -16.23 -5.45
C MET A 249 4.94 -15.54 -6.75
N SER A 250 3.97 -15.17 -7.58
CA SER A 250 4.24 -14.43 -8.82
C SER A 250 4.83 -13.03 -8.55
N CYS A 251 4.29 -12.31 -7.56
CA CYS A 251 4.84 -11.00 -7.16
C CYS A 251 6.26 -11.09 -6.58
N LEU A 252 6.59 -12.17 -5.86
CA LEU A 252 7.93 -12.35 -5.27
C LEU A 252 9.05 -12.43 -6.31
N LEU A 253 8.77 -12.91 -7.52
CA LEU A 253 9.76 -12.96 -8.60
C LEU A 253 10.29 -11.57 -8.99
N TYR A 254 9.53 -10.50 -8.70
CA TYR A 254 9.87 -9.11 -9.02
C TYR A 254 10.26 -8.26 -7.80
N THR A 255 10.16 -8.81 -6.60
CA THR A 255 10.56 -8.11 -5.37
C THR A 255 12.00 -8.41 -4.98
N SER A 256 12.53 -9.57 -5.36
CA SER A 256 13.92 -9.92 -5.17
C SER A 256 14.82 -9.12 -6.12
N PRO A 257 16.05 -8.77 -5.72
CA PRO A 257 16.98 -8.12 -6.64
C PRO A 257 17.15 -8.95 -7.89
N SER A 258 17.11 -8.28 -9.04
CA SER A 258 17.38 -8.94 -10.31
C SER A 258 18.81 -9.51 -10.29
N PRO A 259 19.07 -10.72 -10.80
CA PRO A 259 20.43 -11.25 -10.95
C PRO A 259 21.33 -10.42 -11.88
N ARG A 260 20.89 -9.24 -12.30
CA ARG A 260 21.59 -8.31 -13.20
C ARG A 260 22.15 -7.07 -12.50
N ASP A 261 22.02 -6.97 -11.17
CA ASP A 261 22.60 -5.87 -10.38
C ASP A 261 23.93 -6.29 -9.74
#